data_5d76908547b4467851138191ed77eada
#
_entry.id   5d76908547b4467851138191ed77eada
#
_cell.length_a   1.000
_cell.length_b   1.000
_cell.length_c   1.000
_cell.angle_alpha   90.00
_cell.angle_beta   90.00
_cell.angle_gamma   90.00
#
_symmetry.space_group_name_H-M   'P 1'
#
loop_
_entity.id
_entity.type
_entity.pdbx_description
1 polymer ?
#
loop_
_entity_poly.entity_id
_entity_poly.type
_entity_poly.pdbx_seq_one_letter_code
_entity_poly.pdbx_strand_id
1 'polypeptide(L)'
;MAGELKGARVAILAADGVERVELEQPRQALDQAGASTELLSLHDGQIQARNNDLDDAGTFDVDGLVRSASVADYDALLLPGGTVNPDKLRVDQSAVGFVRDFVESGKPVASICHGPWTLLEAGVVSGRTLTSFPSIRTDLRNAGATVVDEEVATDGNLVTSRSPDDLPAFCRAIVETFARTGAGAGGAR
;
A
#
# COMPACT_ATOMS: atom_id res chain seq x y z
N MET A 1 -8.16 -12.62 16.11
CA MET A 1 -7.57 -11.97 14.91
C MET A 1 -7.44 -12.90 13.69
N ALA A 2 -7.42 -14.21 13.85
CA ALA A 2 -7.49 -15.08 12.69
C ALA A 2 -8.91 -15.07 12.10
N GLY A 3 -9.03 -14.75 10.81
CA GLY A 3 -10.30 -14.80 10.06
C GLY A 3 -11.05 -13.47 9.93
N GLU A 4 -10.54 -12.35 10.43
CA GLU A 4 -11.17 -11.02 10.32
C GLU A 4 -11.30 -10.55 8.85
N LEU A 5 -10.41 -11.03 7.98
CA LEU A 5 -10.38 -10.70 6.55
C LEU A 5 -10.72 -11.91 5.66
N LYS A 6 -11.43 -12.88 6.21
CA LYS A 6 -11.78 -14.11 5.45
C LYS A 6 -12.53 -13.77 4.16
N GLY A 7 -11.94 -14.17 3.03
CA GLY A 7 -12.52 -13.95 1.70
C GLY A 7 -12.19 -12.59 1.09
N ALA A 8 -11.53 -11.69 1.82
CA ALA A 8 -11.05 -10.44 1.25
C ALA A 8 -9.90 -10.67 0.26
N ARG A 9 -9.90 -9.92 -0.84
CA ARG A 9 -8.81 -9.87 -1.83
C ARG A 9 -8.09 -8.53 -1.71
N VAL A 10 -6.79 -8.58 -1.44
CA VAL A 10 -5.97 -7.38 -1.26
C VAL A 10 -4.95 -7.28 -2.39
N ALA A 11 -4.99 -6.18 -3.14
CA ALA A 11 -3.93 -5.84 -4.07
C ALA A 11 -2.74 -5.26 -3.31
N ILE A 12 -1.53 -5.73 -3.63
CA ILE A 12 -0.27 -5.10 -3.23
C ILE A 12 0.34 -4.55 -4.52
N LEU A 13 0.51 -3.23 -4.62
CA LEU A 13 1.11 -2.63 -5.80
C LEU A 13 2.54 -2.24 -5.51
N ALA A 14 3.49 -2.86 -6.21
CA ALA A 14 4.91 -2.58 -6.08
C ALA A 14 5.67 -2.80 -7.39
N ALA A 15 6.83 -2.14 -7.49
CA ALA A 15 7.80 -2.26 -8.58
C ALA A 15 9.17 -2.63 -8.02
N ASP A 16 10.17 -2.82 -8.91
CA ASP A 16 11.55 -3.02 -8.49
C ASP A 16 12.02 -1.93 -7.53
N GLY A 17 12.82 -2.33 -6.56
CA GLY A 17 13.33 -1.45 -5.52
C GLY A 17 12.39 -1.30 -4.31
N VAL A 18 11.40 -2.18 -4.19
CA VAL A 18 10.55 -2.25 -3.01
C VAL A 18 11.37 -2.62 -1.76
N GLU A 19 11.13 -1.94 -0.64
CA GLU A 19 11.70 -2.35 0.65
C GLU A 19 11.08 -3.68 1.08
N ARG A 20 11.94 -4.71 1.22
CA ARG A 20 11.49 -6.10 1.42
C ARG A 20 10.51 -6.26 2.58
N VAL A 21 10.89 -5.74 3.73
CA VAL A 21 10.10 -5.96 4.96
C VAL A 21 8.75 -5.24 4.93
N GLU A 22 8.64 -4.14 4.16
CA GLU A 22 7.42 -3.35 4.02
C GLU A 22 6.39 -3.99 3.07
N LEU A 23 6.81 -4.93 2.24
CA LEU A 23 5.93 -5.81 1.48
C LEU A 23 5.64 -7.09 2.27
N GLU A 24 6.68 -7.76 2.77
CA GLU A 24 6.59 -9.11 3.32
C GLU A 24 5.81 -9.16 4.63
N GLN A 25 6.08 -8.27 5.59
CA GLN A 25 5.42 -8.31 6.89
C GLN A 25 3.93 -7.91 6.82
N PRO A 26 3.52 -6.83 6.13
CA PRO A 26 2.11 -6.54 5.94
C PRO A 26 1.36 -7.64 5.17
N ARG A 27 1.98 -8.22 4.12
CA ARG A 27 1.42 -9.36 3.40
C ARG A 27 1.14 -10.53 4.35
N GLN A 28 2.12 -10.91 5.16
CA GLN A 28 1.96 -11.98 6.15
C GLN A 28 0.85 -11.68 7.17
N ALA A 29 0.75 -10.44 7.64
CA ALA A 29 -0.31 -10.05 8.59
C ALA A 29 -1.70 -10.16 7.96
N LEU A 30 -1.86 -9.75 6.71
CA LEU A 30 -3.11 -9.85 5.95
C LEU A 30 -3.48 -11.32 5.67
N ASP A 31 -2.51 -12.14 5.24
CA ASP A 31 -2.71 -13.58 5.00
C ASP A 31 -3.11 -14.30 6.29
N GLN A 32 -2.45 -14.01 7.43
CA GLN A 32 -2.80 -14.57 8.75
C GLN A 32 -4.20 -14.14 9.23
N ALA A 33 -4.66 -12.95 8.83
CA ALA A 33 -6.02 -12.50 9.08
C ALA A 33 -7.06 -13.15 8.13
N GLY A 34 -6.63 -13.93 7.14
CA GLY A 34 -7.50 -14.69 6.23
C GLY A 34 -7.76 -14.03 4.88
N ALA A 35 -7.08 -12.95 4.55
CA ALA A 35 -7.14 -12.35 3.22
C ALA A 35 -6.37 -13.19 2.19
N SER A 36 -6.67 -12.98 0.92
CA SER A 36 -5.87 -13.40 -0.23
C SER A 36 -5.15 -12.18 -0.79
N THR A 37 -3.83 -12.23 -0.88
CA THR A 37 -3.02 -11.11 -1.37
C THR A 37 -2.48 -11.41 -2.76
N GLU A 38 -2.52 -10.41 -3.66
CA GLU A 38 -1.96 -10.47 -5.00
C GLU A 38 -0.97 -9.33 -5.22
N LEU A 39 0.25 -9.65 -5.67
CA LEU A 39 1.27 -8.65 -6.03
C LEU A 39 1.07 -8.22 -7.48
N LEU A 40 0.65 -6.98 -7.64
CA LEU A 40 0.56 -6.30 -8.93
C LEU A 40 1.82 -5.49 -9.19
N SER A 41 2.28 -5.48 -10.44
CA SER A 41 3.44 -4.70 -10.83
C SER A 41 3.33 -4.12 -12.24
N LEU A 42 4.38 -3.39 -12.66
CA LEU A 42 4.50 -2.76 -13.98
C LEU A 42 4.87 -3.76 -15.09
N HIS A 43 5.54 -4.84 -14.73
CA HIS A 43 5.95 -5.92 -15.63
C HIS A 43 5.68 -7.28 -14.98
N ASP A 44 5.63 -8.32 -15.78
CA ASP A 44 5.50 -9.72 -15.35
C ASP A 44 6.84 -10.29 -14.85
N GLY A 45 6.79 -11.51 -14.34
CA GLY A 45 7.94 -12.24 -13.81
C GLY A 45 8.21 -11.91 -12.36
N GLN A 46 9.26 -11.17 -12.06
CA GLN A 46 9.69 -10.87 -10.69
C GLN A 46 10.07 -9.40 -10.54
N ILE A 47 9.80 -8.82 -9.39
CA ILE A 47 10.36 -7.53 -8.98
C ILE A 47 11.49 -7.73 -7.99
N GLN A 48 12.51 -6.87 -8.06
CA GLN A 48 13.64 -6.88 -7.16
C GLN A 48 13.32 -6.14 -5.86
N ALA A 49 13.58 -6.80 -4.73
CA ALA A 49 13.48 -6.18 -3.42
C ALA A 49 14.83 -5.60 -2.96
N ARG A 50 14.77 -4.65 -2.03
CA ARG A 50 15.92 -4.03 -1.39
C ARG A 50 15.79 -4.05 0.13
N ASN A 51 16.91 -4.01 0.82
CA ASN A 51 16.99 -3.65 2.23
C ASN A 51 17.69 -2.30 2.35
N ASN A 52 17.08 -1.38 3.09
CA ASN A 52 17.60 0.00 3.26
C ASN A 52 17.87 0.69 1.92
N ASP A 53 17.04 0.45 0.91
CA ASP A 53 17.12 0.96 -0.46
C ASP A 53 18.35 0.48 -1.28
N LEU A 54 19.40 0.02 -0.65
CA LEU A 54 20.71 -0.21 -1.29
C LEU A 54 21.06 -1.68 -1.46
N ASP A 55 20.83 -2.48 -0.42
CA ASP A 55 21.27 -3.87 -0.40
C ASP A 55 20.29 -4.77 -1.17
N ASP A 56 20.82 -5.73 -1.91
CA ASP A 56 20.00 -6.74 -2.57
C ASP A 56 19.26 -7.59 -1.54
N ALA A 57 17.97 -7.70 -1.69
CA ALA A 57 17.10 -8.48 -0.81
C ALA A 57 16.31 -9.57 -1.54
N GLY A 58 16.77 -9.98 -2.74
CA GLY A 58 16.12 -11.00 -3.55
C GLY A 58 14.90 -10.45 -4.31
N THR A 59 13.99 -11.33 -4.66
CA THR A 59 12.87 -11.02 -5.55
C THR A 59 11.53 -11.46 -4.97
N PHE A 60 10.44 -10.91 -5.54
CA PHE A 60 9.08 -11.41 -5.37
C PHE A 60 8.47 -11.73 -6.72
N ASP A 61 7.76 -12.85 -6.81
CA ASP A 61 6.98 -13.19 -7.99
C ASP A 61 5.79 -12.24 -8.14
N VAL A 62 5.56 -11.78 -9.36
CA VAL A 62 4.44 -10.89 -9.71
C VAL A 62 3.23 -11.75 -10.08
N ASP A 63 2.10 -11.52 -9.41
CA ASP A 63 0.86 -12.26 -9.65
C ASP A 63 0.07 -11.69 -10.82
N GLY A 64 0.21 -10.38 -11.09
CA GLY A 64 -0.52 -9.71 -12.17
C GLY A 64 0.05 -8.35 -12.57
N LEU A 65 -0.42 -7.86 -13.70
CA LEU A 65 -0.04 -6.55 -14.23
C LEU A 65 -1.06 -5.49 -13.84
N VAL A 66 -0.61 -4.38 -13.26
CA VAL A 66 -1.51 -3.30 -12.84
C VAL A 66 -2.33 -2.74 -14.00
N ARG A 67 -1.77 -2.69 -15.22
CA ARG A 67 -2.49 -2.21 -16.42
C ARG A 67 -3.70 -3.06 -16.82
N SER A 68 -3.78 -4.30 -16.32
CA SER A 68 -4.87 -5.23 -16.59
C SER A 68 -5.76 -5.48 -15.37
N ALA A 69 -5.40 -4.91 -14.22
CA ALA A 69 -6.14 -5.08 -12.98
C ALA A 69 -7.35 -4.15 -12.92
N SER A 70 -8.42 -4.62 -12.32
CA SER A 70 -9.61 -3.82 -12.04
C SER A 70 -9.75 -3.58 -10.54
N VAL A 71 -10.05 -2.34 -10.14
CA VAL A 71 -10.36 -2.01 -8.74
C VAL A 71 -11.53 -2.85 -8.20
N ALA A 72 -12.46 -3.27 -9.08
CA ALA A 72 -13.59 -4.10 -8.70
C ALA A 72 -13.20 -5.50 -8.21
N ASP A 73 -12.00 -5.98 -8.59
CA ASP A 73 -11.54 -7.32 -8.24
C ASP A 73 -10.92 -7.40 -6.83
N TYR A 74 -10.71 -6.26 -6.17
CA TYR A 74 -10.05 -6.18 -4.87
C TYR A 74 -10.89 -5.42 -3.85
N ASP A 75 -10.70 -5.76 -2.58
CA ASP A 75 -11.39 -5.15 -1.45
C ASP A 75 -10.53 -4.11 -0.73
N ALA A 76 -9.20 -4.21 -0.85
CA ALA A 76 -8.23 -3.28 -0.25
C ALA A 76 -6.96 -3.16 -1.10
N LEU A 77 -6.18 -2.08 -0.86
CA LEU A 77 -4.91 -1.81 -1.52
C LEU A 77 -3.81 -1.56 -0.49
N LEU A 78 -2.64 -2.19 -0.70
CA LEU A 78 -1.41 -1.94 0.03
C LEU A 78 -0.34 -1.36 -0.90
N LEU A 79 0.27 -0.26 -0.48
CA LEU A 79 1.37 0.42 -1.16
C LEU A 79 2.63 0.39 -0.27
N PRO A 80 3.52 -0.60 -0.44
CA PRO A 80 4.82 -0.63 0.25
C PRO A 80 5.71 0.54 -0.19
N GLY A 81 6.78 0.78 0.56
CA GLY A 81 7.75 1.81 0.25
C GLY A 81 9.04 1.28 -0.38
N GLY A 82 10.17 1.71 0.16
CA GLY A 82 11.42 1.82 -0.56
C GLY A 82 11.40 3.10 -1.37
N THR A 83 12.54 3.62 -1.78
CA THR A 83 12.60 4.88 -2.55
C THR A 83 12.35 4.64 -4.04
N VAL A 84 12.98 3.63 -4.62
CA VAL A 84 12.92 3.35 -6.07
C VAL A 84 11.55 2.82 -6.50
N ASN A 85 10.91 2.00 -5.68
CA ASN A 85 9.59 1.44 -5.98
C ASN A 85 8.54 2.54 -6.28
N PRO A 86 8.20 3.45 -5.36
CA PRO A 86 7.21 4.48 -5.66
C PRO A 86 7.70 5.50 -6.71
N ASP A 87 9.01 5.70 -6.86
CA ASP A 87 9.54 6.53 -7.96
C ASP A 87 9.22 5.95 -9.33
N LYS A 88 9.31 4.63 -9.49
CA LYS A 88 8.87 3.93 -10.71
C LYS A 88 7.36 3.95 -10.90
N LEU A 89 6.60 3.70 -9.83
CA LEU A 89 5.12 3.66 -9.89
C LEU A 89 4.53 5.01 -10.29
N ARG A 90 5.06 6.11 -9.75
CA ARG A 90 4.50 7.45 -9.97
C ARG A 90 4.60 7.97 -11.41
N VAL A 91 5.47 7.40 -12.24
CA VAL A 91 5.61 7.77 -13.66
C VAL A 91 4.82 6.86 -14.60
N ASP A 92 4.24 5.77 -14.08
CA ASP A 92 3.39 4.85 -14.86
C ASP A 92 1.91 5.24 -14.75
N GLN A 93 1.30 5.58 -15.88
CA GLN A 93 -0.08 6.06 -15.93
C GLN A 93 -1.10 5.03 -15.46
N SER A 94 -0.84 3.74 -15.68
CA SER A 94 -1.74 2.66 -15.24
C SER A 94 -1.69 2.50 -13.72
N ALA A 95 -0.48 2.57 -13.13
CA ALA A 95 -0.31 2.50 -11.68
C ALA A 95 -0.96 3.70 -10.98
N VAL A 96 -0.70 4.92 -11.47
CA VAL A 96 -1.29 6.15 -10.91
C VAL A 96 -2.81 6.15 -11.06
N GLY A 97 -3.34 5.75 -12.22
CA GLY A 97 -4.77 5.62 -12.45
C GLY A 97 -5.42 4.60 -11.51
N PHE A 98 -4.84 3.42 -11.37
CA PHE A 98 -5.33 2.37 -10.48
C PHE A 98 -5.39 2.85 -9.01
N VAL A 99 -4.36 3.53 -8.52
CA VAL A 99 -4.32 4.08 -7.15
C VAL A 99 -5.40 5.16 -6.96
N ARG A 100 -5.56 6.06 -7.94
CA ARG A 100 -6.61 7.10 -7.90
C ARG A 100 -7.99 6.47 -7.81
N ASP A 101 -8.32 5.58 -8.75
CA ASP A 101 -9.61 4.93 -8.81
C ASP A 101 -9.90 4.12 -7.53
N PHE A 102 -8.84 3.51 -6.95
CA PHE A 102 -8.97 2.76 -5.71
C PHE A 102 -9.35 3.65 -4.53
N VAL A 103 -8.67 4.79 -4.36
CA VAL A 103 -8.99 5.76 -3.29
C VAL A 103 -10.38 6.36 -3.51
N GLU A 104 -10.72 6.73 -4.75
CA GLU A 104 -12.03 7.30 -5.11
C GLU A 104 -13.18 6.31 -4.93
N SER A 105 -12.92 5.01 -5.03
CA SER A 105 -13.93 3.97 -4.76
C SER A 105 -14.37 3.90 -3.31
N GLY A 106 -13.65 4.56 -2.40
CA GLY A 106 -13.91 4.52 -0.95
C GLY A 106 -13.41 3.24 -0.26
N LYS A 107 -12.78 2.32 -1.00
CA LYS A 107 -12.16 1.13 -0.43
C LYS A 107 -10.93 1.48 0.40
N PRO A 108 -10.54 0.66 1.39
CA PRO A 108 -9.42 0.94 2.25
C PRO A 108 -8.07 0.84 1.51
N VAL A 109 -7.19 1.79 1.83
CA VAL A 109 -5.84 1.88 1.28
C VAL A 109 -4.85 2.03 2.43
N ALA A 110 -3.75 1.29 2.36
CA ALA A 110 -2.63 1.40 3.28
C ALA A 110 -1.35 1.75 2.53
N SER A 111 -0.51 2.61 3.13
CA SER A 111 0.77 2.99 2.54
C SER A 111 1.82 3.25 3.61
N ILE A 112 3.07 2.87 3.35
CA ILE A 112 4.16 3.03 4.32
C ILE A 112 5.38 3.68 3.66
N CYS A 113 6.18 4.40 4.47
CA CYS A 113 7.50 4.93 4.11
C CYS A 113 7.41 5.96 2.97
N HIS A 114 7.99 5.65 1.79
CA HIS A 114 7.89 6.45 0.58
C HIS A 114 6.66 6.10 -0.29
N GLY A 115 5.92 5.05 0.05
CA GLY A 115 4.69 4.65 -0.66
C GLY A 115 3.70 5.79 -0.92
N PRO A 116 3.49 6.75 0.03
CA PRO A 116 2.63 7.90 -0.19
C PRO A 116 3.00 8.81 -1.37
N TRP A 117 4.19 8.70 -1.97
CA TRP A 117 4.50 9.39 -3.24
C TRP A 117 3.57 8.96 -4.37
N THR A 118 3.17 7.70 -4.40
CA THR A 118 2.21 7.22 -5.40
C THR A 118 0.81 7.81 -5.16
N LEU A 119 0.39 7.97 -3.90
CA LEU A 119 -0.84 8.67 -3.53
C LEU A 119 -0.80 10.16 -3.93
N LEU A 120 0.37 10.79 -3.72
CA LEU A 120 0.58 12.19 -4.11
C LEU A 120 0.42 12.37 -5.62
N GLU A 121 1.06 11.52 -6.42
CA GLU A 121 0.98 11.57 -7.89
C GLU A 121 -0.44 11.28 -8.39
N ALA A 122 -1.17 10.40 -7.70
CA ALA A 122 -2.58 10.14 -7.98
C ALA A 122 -3.50 11.34 -7.65
N GLY A 123 -3.00 12.36 -6.94
CA GLY A 123 -3.75 13.58 -6.60
C GLY A 123 -4.77 13.39 -5.46
N VAL A 124 -4.59 12.37 -4.62
CA VAL A 124 -5.59 11.96 -3.61
C VAL A 124 -5.21 12.28 -2.16
N VAL A 125 -4.16 13.09 -1.95
CA VAL A 125 -3.66 13.43 -0.60
C VAL A 125 -4.18 14.77 -0.06
N SER A 126 -4.71 15.64 -0.92
CA SER A 126 -5.19 16.96 -0.51
C SER A 126 -6.33 16.84 0.51
N GLY A 127 -6.21 17.58 1.62
CA GLY A 127 -7.17 17.58 2.73
C GLY A 127 -7.13 16.32 3.62
N ARG A 128 -6.23 15.37 3.34
CA ARG A 128 -6.07 14.14 4.15
C ARG A 128 -5.02 14.34 5.24
N THR A 129 -5.21 13.66 6.36
CA THR A 129 -4.20 13.57 7.43
C THR A 129 -3.43 12.27 7.26
N LEU A 130 -2.10 12.35 7.14
CA LEU A 130 -1.25 11.19 6.91
C LEU A 130 0.14 11.36 7.50
N THR A 131 0.86 10.26 7.62
CA THR A 131 2.29 10.22 7.95
C THR A 131 3.08 9.55 6.83
N SER A 132 4.39 9.71 6.83
CA SER A 132 5.29 9.13 5.83
C SER A 132 6.73 9.13 6.30
N PHE A 133 7.60 8.57 5.49
CA PHE A 133 9.04 8.75 5.66
C PHE A 133 9.40 10.24 5.67
N PRO A 134 10.34 10.69 6.53
CA PRO A 134 10.62 12.11 6.73
C PRO A 134 10.94 12.90 5.45
N SER A 135 11.67 12.28 4.51
CA SER A 135 12.16 12.97 3.29
C SER A 135 11.06 13.47 2.37
N ILE A 136 9.86 12.86 2.39
CA ILE A 136 8.76 13.23 1.48
C ILE A 136 7.67 14.08 2.16
N ARG A 137 7.83 14.41 3.43
CA ARG A 137 6.82 15.18 4.19
C ARG A 137 6.54 16.56 3.60
N THR A 138 7.57 17.22 3.06
CA THR A 138 7.40 18.54 2.42
C THR A 138 6.58 18.43 1.14
N ASP A 139 6.82 17.39 0.34
CA ASP A 139 6.08 17.14 -0.90
C ASP A 139 4.59 16.94 -0.60
N LEU A 140 4.29 16.14 0.41
CA LEU A 140 2.90 15.89 0.85
C LEU A 140 2.20 17.14 1.36
N ARG A 141 2.89 17.98 2.16
CA ARG A 141 2.33 19.27 2.61
C ARG A 141 2.06 20.21 1.43
N ASN A 142 2.99 20.28 0.48
CA ASN A 142 2.82 21.10 -0.72
C ASN A 142 1.66 20.62 -1.60
N ALA A 143 1.34 19.33 -1.54
CA ALA A 143 0.15 18.75 -2.19
C ALA A 143 -1.15 18.92 -1.40
N GLY A 144 -1.12 19.62 -0.26
CA GLY A 144 -2.30 19.95 0.53
C GLY A 144 -2.66 18.97 1.64
N ALA A 145 -1.75 18.04 1.97
CA ALA A 145 -1.95 17.12 3.08
C ALA A 145 -1.58 17.74 4.43
N THR A 146 -2.27 17.30 5.50
CA THR A 146 -1.83 17.49 6.88
C THR A 146 -0.92 16.34 7.27
N VAL A 147 0.37 16.63 7.46
CA VAL A 147 1.38 15.60 7.77
C VAL A 147 1.68 15.61 9.26
N VAL A 148 1.44 14.47 9.91
CA VAL A 148 1.75 14.21 11.32
C VAL A 148 3.00 13.32 11.45
N ASP A 149 3.68 13.38 12.60
CA ASP A 149 4.82 12.52 12.90
C ASP A 149 4.42 11.46 13.92
N GLU A 150 3.63 10.51 13.48
CA GLU A 150 3.13 9.39 14.27
C GLU A 150 3.49 8.08 13.61
N GLU A 151 3.65 7.00 14.40
CA GLU A 151 3.96 5.67 13.86
C GLU A 151 2.89 5.17 12.88
N VAL A 152 1.62 5.53 13.13
CA VAL A 152 0.48 5.26 12.25
C VAL A 152 -0.46 6.44 12.26
N ALA A 153 -0.88 6.89 11.10
CA ALA A 153 -1.98 7.83 10.93
C ALA A 153 -3.12 7.14 10.18
N THR A 154 -4.33 7.26 10.72
CA THR A 154 -5.55 6.73 10.09
C THR A 154 -6.51 7.89 9.82
N ASP A 155 -6.85 8.09 8.56
CA ASP A 155 -7.82 9.07 8.10
C ASP A 155 -8.91 8.35 7.30
N GLY A 156 -10.03 8.05 7.98
CA GLY A 156 -11.12 7.27 7.39
C GLY A 156 -10.68 5.87 6.96
N ASN A 157 -10.56 5.68 5.66
CA ASN A 157 -10.14 4.43 5.02
C ASN A 157 -8.66 4.41 4.59
N LEU A 158 -7.92 5.48 4.85
CA LEU A 158 -6.49 5.57 4.55
C LEU A 158 -5.66 5.35 5.83
N VAL A 159 -4.75 4.38 5.79
CA VAL A 159 -3.76 4.09 6.84
C VAL A 159 -2.37 4.36 6.30
N THR A 160 -1.58 5.16 7.02
CA THR A 160 -0.20 5.44 6.64
C THR A 160 0.76 5.23 7.80
N SER A 161 2.03 4.94 7.50
CA SER A 161 3.10 4.72 8.46
C SER A 161 4.44 5.26 7.94
N ARG A 162 5.47 5.36 8.80
CA ARG A 162 6.69 6.10 8.48
C ARG A 162 7.82 5.25 7.91
N SER A 163 8.07 4.08 8.49
CA SER A 163 9.28 3.32 8.24
C SER A 163 9.15 1.87 8.71
N PRO A 164 10.11 1.00 8.41
CA PRO A 164 10.14 -0.38 8.92
C PRO A 164 10.02 -0.51 10.44
N ASP A 165 10.50 0.46 11.21
CA ASP A 165 10.40 0.45 12.67
C ASP A 165 8.95 0.46 13.18
N ASP A 166 8.04 1.01 12.39
CA ASP A 166 6.62 1.14 12.71
C ASP A 166 5.78 -0.08 12.24
N LEU A 167 6.37 -1.05 11.58
CA LEU A 167 5.66 -2.21 11.00
C LEU A 167 4.75 -2.95 11.98
N PRO A 168 5.12 -3.17 13.26
CA PRO A 168 4.23 -3.84 14.20
C PRO A 168 2.91 -3.09 14.43
N ALA A 169 2.95 -1.77 14.50
CA ALA A 169 1.75 -0.93 14.65
C ALA A 169 0.98 -0.83 13.33
N PHE A 170 1.69 -0.66 12.22
CA PHE A 170 1.12 -0.59 10.88
C PHE A 170 0.36 -1.88 10.51
N CYS A 171 0.96 -3.06 10.74
CA CYS A 171 0.32 -4.35 10.44
C CYS A 171 -0.97 -4.55 11.24
N ARG A 172 -1.02 -4.12 12.51
CA ARG A 172 -2.27 -4.15 13.30
C ARG A 172 -3.32 -3.21 12.70
N ALA A 173 -2.93 -1.98 12.42
CA ALA A 173 -3.84 -0.94 11.92
C ALA A 173 -4.46 -1.28 10.56
N ILE A 174 -3.69 -1.90 9.65
CA ILE A 174 -4.23 -2.30 8.34
C ILE A 174 -5.25 -3.43 8.47
N VAL A 175 -4.98 -4.44 9.29
CA VAL A 175 -5.95 -5.54 9.53
C VAL A 175 -7.25 -4.98 10.12
N GLU A 176 -7.16 -4.14 11.16
CA GLU A 176 -8.33 -3.52 11.80
C GLU A 176 -9.11 -2.63 10.84
N THR A 177 -8.42 -1.79 10.06
CA THR A 177 -9.08 -0.86 9.13
C THR A 177 -9.73 -1.61 7.97
N PHE A 178 -9.05 -2.59 7.38
CA PHE A 178 -9.60 -3.36 6.27
C PHE A 178 -10.82 -4.19 6.72
N ALA A 179 -10.79 -4.78 7.92
CA ALA A 179 -11.94 -5.49 8.47
C ALA A 179 -13.14 -4.56 8.72
N ARG A 180 -12.91 -3.37 9.28
CA ARG A 180 -13.95 -2.39 9.61
C ARG A 180 -14.62 -1.81 8.37
N THR A 181 -13.90 -1.59 7.30
CA THR A 181 -14.39 -0.98 6.05
C THR A 181 -15.05 -1.97 5.09
N GLY A 182 -15.20 -3.23 5.52
CA GLY A 182 -15.95 -4.24 4.77
C GLY A 182 -15.12 -5.10 3.81
N ALA A 183 -13.80 -4.98 3.83
CA ALA A 183 -12.95 -5.92 3.09
C ALA A 183 -13.11 -7.38 3.56
N GLY A 184 -13.67 -7.60 4.76
CA GLY A 184 -14.04 -8.92 5.28
C GLY A 184 -15.49 -9.35 5.02
N ALA A 185 -16.36 -8.49 4.47
CA ALA A 185 -17.78 -8.78 4.25
C ALA A 185 -18.09 -9.34 2.84
N GLY A 186 -17.09 -9.61 2.02
CA GLY A 186 -17.22 -10.06 0.61
C GLY A 186 -17.63 -11.50 0.40
N GLY A 187 -18.40 -12.09 1.31
CA GLY A 187 -18.83 -13.49 1.28
C GLY A 187 -20.29 -13.76 0.86
N ALA A 188 -20.96 -12.81 0.21
CA ALA A 188 -22.32 -13.02 -0.29
C ALA A 188 -22.53 -12.33 -1.64
N ARG A 189 -22.01 -12.91 -2.71
CA ARG A 189 -22.49 -12.67 -4.08
C ARG A 189 -22.63 -13.99 -4.81
#